data_156a049f49aeee1dc3f9424a7acf7d68
#
_entry.id   156a049f49aeee1dc3f9424a7acf7d68
#
_cell.length_a   1.000
_cell.length_b   1.000
_cell.length_c   1.000
_cell.angle_alpha   90.00
_cell.angle_beta   90.00
_cell.angle_gamma   90.00
#
_symmetry.space_group_name_H-M   'P 1'
#
loop_
_entity.id
_entity.type
_entity.pdbx_description
1 polymer ?
#
loop_
_entity_poly.entity_id
_entity_poly.type
_entity_poly.pdbx_seq_one_letter_code
_entity_poly.pdbx_strand_id
1 'polypeptide(L)'
;MSGSWDVTTTDEATRASSGPDVGGDDVVLELRGATKRYGSLAALDGADLVVRRGEFVAVVGPSGSGKSTMLNVMGTLDRPTEGSVRVAGHDVGDLSDDDVSRLRAEHIGFVFQHFHLAAGATATENVADGLLYAGVARGQRIARARVALEKVGLGQRLGHRPHELSGGEKQCVAIARAIVGDPTLLLADEPTGALDSTSGASVLQLLHDLNAGGTTIVVITHDLGLAASLPRRVHVRDGVVSS
;
A
#
# COMPACT_ATOMS: atom_id res chain seq x y z
N MET A 1 64.48 -11.34 41.76
CA MET A 1 63.58 -12.41 42.16
C MET A 1 62.29 -12.11 41.48
N SER A 2 62.06 -12.75 40.39
CA SER A 2 61.07 -13.81 40.16
C SER A 2 59.65 -13.28 40.35
N GLY A 3 58.79 -13.26 39.42
CA GLY A 3 58.37 -14.16 38.40
C GLY A 3 57.13 -13.59 37.81
N SER A 4 56.96 -13.96 36.61
CA SER A 4 56.06 -14.99 36.10
C SER A 4 54.69 -14.48 35.65
N TRP A 5 54.54 -14.44 34.33
CA TRP A 5 53.55 -15.11 33.50
C TRP A 5 52.06 -14.89 33.86
N ASP A 6 51.26 -14.29 32.96
CA ASP A 6 50.27 -15.12 32.33
C ASP A 6 49.71 -14.53 31.03
N VAL A 7 49.54 -15.43 30.09
CA VAL A 7 48.94 -15.27 28.76
C VAL A 7 47.44 -15.37 28.95
N THR A 8 46.70 -14.40 28.50
CA THR A 8 45.24 -14.54 28.34
C THR A 8 44.86 -14.40 26.87
N THR A 9 44.38 -15.50 26.40
CA THR A 9 43.82 -15.80 25.12
C THR A 9 42.70 -14.86 24.75
N THR A 10 42.85 -14.23 23.60
CA THR A 10 41.83 -13.41 22.97
C THR A 10 40.74 -14.30 22.36
N ASP A 11 39.53 -14.19 22.86
CA ASP A 11 38.36 -14.78 22.25
C ASP A 11 37.76 -13.74 21.29
N GLU A 12 38.03 -13.94 20.00
CA GLU A 12 37.43 -13.18 18.91
C GLU A 12 36.00 -13.68 18.69
N ALA A 13 35.06 -13.14 19.47
CA ALA A 13 33.63 -13.28 19.16
C ALA A 13 33.26 -12.54 17.89
N THR A 14 32.93 -13.32 16.91
CA THR A 14 32.30 -13.01 15.63
C THR A 14 31.37 -11.81 15.69
N ARG A 15 31.82 -10.66 15.21
CA ARG A 15 30.94 -9.54 14.87
C ARG A 15 30.15 -9.89 13.62
N ALA A 16 28.90 -10.25 13.78
CA ALA A 16 27.92 -10.23 12.70
C ALA A 16 27.93 -8.85 12.04
N SER A 17 28.20 -8.83 10.73
CA SER A 17 28.20 -7.65 9.90
C SER A 17 26.77 -7.08 9.85
N SER A 18 26.50 -6.04 10.62
CA SER A 18 25.39 -5.14 10.36
C SER A 18 25.69 -4.40 9.05
N GLY A 19 24.94 -4.71 8.01
CA GLY A 19 24.94 -3.93 6.79
C GLY A 19 24.58 -2.46 7.10
N PRO A 20 24.86 -1.51 6.19
CA PRO A 20 24.69 -0.09 6.46
C PRO A 20 23.24 0.20 6.83
N ASP A 21 23.05 0.89 7.95
CA ASP A 21 21.80 1.50 8.38
C ASP A 21 21.47 2.60 7.34
N VAL A 22 20.68 2.23 6.33
CA VAL A 22 20.26 3.15 5.26
C VAL A 22 19.07 3.92 5.82
N GLY A 23 19.28 5.16 6.18
CA GLY A 23 18.41 6.17 6.74
C GLY A 23 16.92 5.84 6.82
N GLY A 24 16.41 5.68 8.06
CA GLY A 24 15.06 5.19 8.34
C GLY A 24 13.89 6.09 7.91
N ASP A 25 14.14 7.33 7.48
CA ASP A 25 13.09 8.32 7.17
C ASP A 25 12.45 8.15 5.77
N ASP A 26 13.05 7.36 4.88
CA ASP A 26 12.59 7.21 3.49
C ASP A 26 11.78 5.91 3.25
N VAL A 27 11.78 4.98 4.20
CA VAL A 27 11.04 3.71 4.10
C VAL A 27 9.59 3.90 4.53
N VAL A 28 8.67 3.70 3.57
CA VAL A 28 7.22 3.83 3.78
C VAL A 28 6.59 2.51 4.20
N LEU A 29 7.06 1.41 3.60
CA LEU A 29 6.58 0.06 3.89
C LEU A 29 7.78 -0.90 3.94
N GLU A 30 7.79 -1.76 4.93
CA GLU A 30 8.77 -2.84 5.05
C GLU A 30 8.09 -4.13 5.52
N LEU A 31 8.34 -5.21 4.78
CA LEU A 31 8.07 -6.58 5.19
C LEU A 31 9.41 -7.25 5.46
N ARG A 32 9.56 -7.94 6.60
CA ARG A 32 10.74 -8.74 6.93
C ARG A 32 10.33 -10.15 7.31
N GLY A 33 10.65 -11.13 6.46
CA GLY A 33 10.30 -12.52 6.65
C GLY A 33 8.80 -12.74 6.88
N ALA A 34 7.95 -11.87 6.32
CA ALA A 34 6.53 -11.87 6.61
C ALA A 34 5.85 -13.13 6.05
N THR A 35 5.31 -13.94 6.96
CA THR A 35 4.61 -15.18 6.63
C THR A 35 3.15 -15.06 7.06
N LYS A 36 2.23 -15.54 6.21
CA LYS A 36 0.82 -15.64 6.55
C LYS A 36 0.30 -17.03 6.26
N ARG A 37 -0.19 -17.69 7.31
CA ARG A 37 -0.76 -19.04 7.23
C ARG A 37 -2.26 -19.03 7.50
N TYR A 38 -2.99 -19.79 6.72
CA TYR A 38 -4.39 -20.14 6.95
C TYR A 38 -4.48 -21.66 7.11
N GLY A 39 -4.50 -22.13 8.36
CA GLY A 39 -4.34 -23.55 8.68
C GLY A 39 -2.98 -24.07 8.20
N SER A 40 -2.98 -25.10 7.33
CA SER A 40 -1.74 -25.66 6.78
C SER A 40 -1.21 -24.92 5.54
N LEU A 41 -1.99 -24.01 4.96
CA LEU A 41 -1.60 -23.26 3.76
C LEU A 41 -0.78 -22.02 4.14
N ALA A 42 0.46 -21.93 3.67
CA ALA A 42 1.23 -20.68 3.68
C ALA A 42 0.84 -19.86 2.45
N ALA A 43 -0.01 -18.87 2.62
CA ALA A 43 -0.43 -17.98 1.53
C ALA A 43 0.60 -16.87 1.26
N LEU A 44 1.45 -16.57 2.24
CA LEU A 44 2.67 -15.77 2.11
C LEU A 44 3.74 -16.48 2.94
N ASP A 45 4.95 -16.62 2.41
CA ASP A 45 6.01 -17.44 3.02
C ASP A 45 7.35 -16.70 2.98
N GLY A 46 7.74 -16.14 4.12
CA GLY A 46 9.02 -15.44 4.29
C GLY A 46 9.21 -14.23 3.38
N ALA A 47 8.16 -13.44 3.15
CA ALA A 47 8.22 -12.32 2.23
C ALA A 47 9.07 -11.16 2.77
N ASP A 48 10.02 -10.71 1.95
CA ASP A 48 10.83 -9.51 2.16
C ASP A 48 10.49 -8.48 1.09
N LEU A 49 10.15 -7.26 1.51
CA LEU A 49 9.89 -6.13 0.62
C LEU A 49 10.16 -4.82 1.35
N VAL A 50 10.88 -3.92 0.70
CA VAL A 50 11.02 -2.52 1.14
C VAL A 50 10.48 -1.62 0.06
N VAL A 51 9.57 -0.70 0.41
CA VAL A 51 9.07 0.36 -0.48
C VAL A 51 9.44 1.71 0.12
N ARG A 52 10.09 2.53 -0.70
CA ARG A 52 10.56 3.86 -0.33
C ARG A 52 9.57 4.94 -0.78
N ARG A 53 9.67 6.11 -0.17
CA ARG A 53 8.85 7.27 -0.53
C ARG A 53 8.99 7.60 -2.01
N GLY A 54 7.85 7.84 -2.68
CA GLY A 54 7.78 8.18 -4.10
C GLY A 54 7.99 6.99 -5.05
N GLU A 55 8.24 5.78 -4.57
CA GLU A 55 8.30 4.61 -5.45
C GLU A 55 6.93 4.27 -6.05
N PHE A 56 6.96 3.77 -7.30
CA PHE A 56 5.83 3.16 -7.96
C PHE A 56 6.16 1.70 -8.30
N VAL A 57 5.57 0.78 -7.55
CA VAL A 57 5.93 -0.65 -7.57
C VAL A 57 4.76 -1.48 -8.07
N ALA A 58 5.02 -2.38 -9.03
CA ALA A 58 4.08 -3.44 -9.41
C ALA A 58 4.38 -4.72 -8.64
N VAL A 59 3.38 -5.31 -8.00
CA VAL A 59 3.40 -6.67 -7.45
C VAL A 59 2.65 -7.57 -8.41
N VAL A 60 3.37 -8.50 -9.05
CA VAL A 60 2.83 -9.36 -10.12
C VAL A 60 2.93 -10.84 -9.76
N GLY A 61 2.05 -11.63 -10.33
CA GLY A 61 2.06 -13.08 -10.16
C GLY A 61 0.75 -13.72 -10.64
N PRO A 62 0.71 -15.04 -10.82
CA PRO A 62 -0.49 -15.75 -11.24
C PRO A 62 -1.61 -15.64 -10.20
N SER A 63 -2.85 -16.02 -10.60
CA SER A 63 -3.95 -16.13 -9.65
C SER A 63 -3.62 -17.14 -8.56
N GLY A 64 -3.96 -16.85 -7.31
CA GLY A 64 -3.65 -17.72 -6.17
C GLY A 64 -2.22 -17.67 -5.64
N SER A 65 -1.32 -16.83 -6.20
CA SER A 65 0.08 -16.77 -5.78
C SER A 65 0.34 -16.10 -4.42
N GLY A 66 -0.68 -15.55 -3.75
CA GLY A 66 -0.54 -14.86 -2.46
C GLY A 66 -0.61 -13.33 -2.52
N LYS A 67 -0.82 -12.73 -3.70
CA LYS A 67 -0.84 -11.26 -3.89
C LYS A 67 -1.89 -10.55 -3.02
N SER A 68 -3.12 -11.05 -2.96
CA SER A 68 -4.18 -10.45 -2.12
C SER A 68 -3.86 -10.60 -0.63
N THR A 69 -3.23 -11.71 -0.21
CA THR A 69 -2.73 -11.88 1.15
C THR A 69 -1.63 -10.87 1.44
N MET A 70 -0.71 -10.68 0.51
CA MET A 70 0.37 -9.68 0.62
C MET A 70 -0.22 -8.26 0.74
N LEU A 71 -1.23 -7.91 -0.08
CA LEU A 71 -1.93 -6.63 0.03
C LEU A 71 -2.57 -6.45 1.41
N ASN A 72 -3.26 -7.47 1.93
CA ASN A 72 -3.89 -7.40 3.24
C ASN A 72 -2.86 -7.18 4.36
N VAL A 73 -1.70 -7.83 4.26
CA VAL A 73 -0.60 -7.67 5.22
C VAL A 73 0.03 -6.28 5.09
N MET A 74 0.36 -5.82 3.88
CA MET A 74 0.88 -4.47 3.62
C MET A 74 -0.10 -3.38 4.06
N GLY A 75 -1.38 -3.62 3.83
CA GLY A 75 -2.48 -2.71 4.16
C GLY A 75 -2.95 -2.77 5.62
N THR A 76 -2.30 -3.57 6.45
CA THR A 76 -2.68 -3.77 7.86
C THR A 76 -4.14 -4.24 8.04
N LEU A 77 -4.72 -4.87 7.01
CA LEU A 77 -6.04 -5.50 7.07
C LEU A 77 -5.95 -6.87 7.73
N ASP A 78 -4.77 -7.48 7.69
CA ASP A 78 -4.45 -8.74 8.37
C ASP A 78 -3.03 -8.66 8.94
N ARG A 79 -2.76 -9.38 10.03
CA ARG A 79 -1.43 -9.45 10.64
C ARG A 79 -0.67 -10.66 10.08
N PRO A 80 0.64 -10.58 9.88
CA PRO A 80 1.43 -11.76 9.56
C PRO A 80 1.38 -12.76 10.72
N THR A 81 1.54 -14.04 10.42
CA THR A 81 1.67 -15.11 11.43
C THR A 81 3.09 -15.14 12.01
N GLU A 82 4.08 -14.82 11.17
CA GLU A 82 5.51 -14.75 11.52
C GLU A 82 6.16 -13.58 10.76
N GLY A 83 7.31 -13.11 11.23
CA GLY A 83 7.99 -11.95 10.66
C GLY A 83 7.38 -10.63 11.12
N SER A 84 7.71 -9.52 10.44
CA SER A 84 7.25 -8.19 10.81
C SER A 84 6.80 -7.36 9.62
N VAL A 85 5.94 -6.37 9.92
CA VAL A 85 5.46 -5.37 8.97
C VAL A 85 5.61 -3.99 9.60
N ARG A 86 6.28 -3.07 8.90
CA ARG A 86 6.36 -1.66 9.30
C ARG A 86 5.72 -0.78 8.23
N VAL A 87 4.90 0.17 8.67
CA VAL A 87 4.24 1.16 7.81
C VAL A 87 4.47 2.54 8.40
N ALA A 88 4.92 3.48 7.59
CA ALA A 88 5.19 4.86 7.99
C ALA A 88 6.04 4.95 9.28
N GLY A 89 7.02 4.06 9.44
CA GLY A 89 7.92 4.00 10.59
C GLY A 89 7.40 3.22 11.81
N HIS A 90 6.12 2.79 11.81
CA HIS A 90 5.50 2.05 12.93
C HIS A 90 5.55 0.54 12.69
N ASP A 91 5.99 -0.24 13.68
CA ASP A 91 5.88 -1.69 13.64
C ASP A 91 4.45 -2.11 14.00
N VAL A 92 3.77 -2.80 13.06
CA VAL A 92 2.37 -3.19 13.20
C VAL A 92 2.18 -4.25 14.31
N GLY A 93 3.23 -5.03 14.59
CA GLY A 93 3.23 -6.04 15.63
C GLY A 93 3.06 -5.45 17.03
N ASP A 94 3.61 -4.26 17.27
CA ASP A 94 3.63 -3.59 18.57
C ASP A 94 2.34 -2.77 18.84
N LEU A 95 1.48 -2.58 17.84
CA LEU A 95 0.30 -1.72 17.94
C LEU A 95 -0.95 -2.47 18.40
N SER A 96 -1.79 -1.79 19.19
CA SER A 96 -3.16 -2.24 19.45
C SER A 96 -4.02 -2.20 18.18
N ASP A 97 -5.16 -2.89 18.17
CA ASP A 97 -6.07 -2.87 17.01
C ASP A 97 -6.64 -1.48 16.72
N ASP A 98 -6.84 -0.67 17.75
CA ASP A 98 -7.26 0.73 17.60
C ASP A 98 -6.15 1.57 16.97
N ASP A 99 -4.90 1.38 17.37
CA ASP A 99 -3.76 2.11 16.80
C ASP A 99 -3.46 1.66 15.36
N VAL A 100 -3.60 0.37 15.04
CA VAL A 100 -3.53 -0.14 13.66
C VAL A 100 -4.64 0.46 12.79
N SER A 101 -5.85 0.59 13.34
CA SER A 101 -6.96 1.22 12.61
C SER A 101 -6.70 2.71 12.34
N ARG A 102 -6.10 3.41 13.30
CA ARG A 102 -5.67 4.81 13.14
C ARG A 102 -4.54 4.94 12.14
N LEU A 103 -3.49 4.12 12.27
CA LEU A 103 -2.38 4.06 11.31
C LEU A 103 -2.87 3.88 9.89
N ARG A 104 -3.79 2.92 9.67
CA ARG A 104 -4.40 2.68 8.37
C ARG A 104 -5.17 3.88 7.85
N ALA A 105 -6.00 4.50 8.68
CA ALA A 105 -6.80 5.65 8.29
C ALA A 105 -5.96 6.90 7.94
N GLU A 106 -4.79 7.05 8.55
CA GLU A 106 -3.91 8.21 8.35
C GLU A 106 -2.89 8.01 7.23
N HIS A 107 -2.39 6.77 7.05
CA HIS A 107 -1.23 6.53 6.20
C HIS A 107 -1.51 5.68 4.96
N ILE A 108 -2.65 4.97 4.88
CA ILE A 108 -2.90 4.04 3.78
C ILE A 108 -4.17 4.39 3.02
N GLY A 109 -4.04 4.61 1.72
CA GLY A 109 -5.16 4.67 0.79
C GLY A 109 -5.36 3.33 0.08
N PHE A 110 -6.60 2.92 -0.12
CA PHE A 110 -6.93 1.69 -0.85
C PHE A 110 -7.76 1.98 -2.10
N VAL A 111 -7.33 1.37 -3.20
CA VAL A 111 -8.07 1.31 -4.47
C VAL A 111 -8.29 -0.16 -4.81
N PHE A 112 -9.54 -0.56 -5.04
CA PHE A 112 -9.90 -1.94 -5.36
C PHE A 112 -10.40 -2.06 -6.79
N GLN A 113 -10.34 -3.26 -7.36
CA GLN A 113 -10.89 -3.61 -8.67
C GLN A 113 -12.39 -3.29 -8.77
N HIS A 114 -13.15 -3.63 -7.72
CA HIS A 114 -14.53 -3.21 -7.56
C HIS A 114 -14.56 -1.91 -6.77
N PHE A 115 -15.12 -0.87 -7.32
CA PHE A 115 -15.04 0.51 -6.83
C PHE A 115 -15.52 0.71 -5.39
N HIS A 116 -16.41 -0.17 -4.90
CA HIS A 116 -17.02 -0.12 -3.55
C HIS A 116 -17.59 1.26 -3.20
N LEU A 117 -18.29 1.87 -4.15
CA LEU A 117 -18.96 3.15 -3.95
C LEU A 117 -20.36 2.92 -3.37
N ALA A 118 -20.75 3.73 -2.40
CA ALA A 118 -22.09 3.76 -1.85
C ALA A 118 -23.08 4.28 -2.92
N ALA A 119 -23.98 3.41 -3.42
CA ALA A 119 -24.84 3.70 -4.55
C ALA A 119 -25.79 4.90 -4.33
N GLY A 120 -26.20 5.14 -3.08
CA GLY A 120 -27.08 6.25 -2.69
C GLY A 120 -26.37 7.59 -2.46
N ALA A 121 -25.04 7.58 -2.35
CA ALA A 121 -24.22 8.77 -2.08
C ALA A 121 -23.70 9.40 -3.37
N THR A 122 -23.48 10.70 -3.36
CA THR A 122 -22.82 11.44 -4.44
C THR A 122 -21.33 11.12 -4.51
N ALA A 123 -20.64 11.49 -5.59
CA ALA A 123 -19.19 11.38 -5.71
C ALA A 123 -18.48 12.10 -4.55
N THR A 124 -18.91 13.32 -4.22
CA THR A 124 -18.36 14.07 -3.08
C THR A 124 -18.55 13.36 -1.75
N GLU A 125 -19.71 12.78 -1.49
CA GLU A 125 -19.97 12.03 -0.25
C GLU A 125 -19.15 10.75 -0.18
N ASN A 126 -19.08 9.99 -1.27
CA ASN A 126 -18.23 8.79 -1.35
C ASN A 126 -16.75 9.10 -1.06
N VAL A 127 -16.23 10.22 -1.55
CA VAL A 127 -14.85 10.63 -1.29
C VAL A 127 -14.68 11.15 0.15
N ALA A 128 -15.66 11.92 0.67
CA ALA A 128 -15.64 12.43 2.03
C ALA A 128 -15.64 11.30 3.09
N ASP A 129 -16.22 10.13 2.76
CA ASP A 129 -16.22 8.96 3.64
C ASP A 129 -14.80 8.37 3.85
N GLY A 130 -13.86 8.63 2.95
CA GLY A 130 -12.44 8.28 3.15
C GLY A 130 -11.80 8.94 4.38
N LEU A 131 -12.40 10.04 4.89
CA LEU A 131 -11.96 10.74 6.10
C LEU A 131 -12.84 10.47 7.32
N LEU A 132 -13.77 9.49 7.25
CA LEU A 132 -14.75 9.26 8.32
C LEU A 132 -14.08 8.91 9.64
N TYR A 133 -13.03 8.09 9.59
CA TYR A 133 -12.31 7.61 10.76
C TYR A 133 -11.08 8.45 11.13
N ALA A 134 -10.77 9.50 10.37
CA ALA A 134 -9.64 10.40 10.62
C ALA A 134 -10.00 11.56 11.60
N GLY A 135 -11.17 11.54 12.25
CA GLY A 135 -11.58 12.58 13.18
C GLY A 135 -11.90 13.95 12.56
N VAL A 136 -11.97 14.03 11.21
CA VAL A 136 -12.19 15.28 10.49
C VAL A 136 -13.66 15.68 10.49
N ALA A 137 -13.96 16.94 10.83
CA ALA A 137 -15.33 17.47 10.85
C ALA A 137 -15.97 17.39 9.44
N ARG A 138 -17.30 17.11 9.40
CA ARG A 138 -18.04 16.88 8.14
C ARG A 138 -17.82 17.97 7.08
N GLY A 139 -17.86 19.25 7.47
CA GLY A 139 -17.65 20.35 6.52
C GLY A 139 -16.27 20.34 5.88
N GLN A 140 -15.24 20.02 6.66
CA GLN A 140 -13.86 19.88 6.16
C GLN A 140 -13.71 18.63 5.27
N ARG A 141 -14.35 17.51 5.61
CA ARG A 141 -14.36 16.30 4.77
C ARG A 141 -14.92 16.60 3.38
N ILE A 142 -16.06 17.29 3.30
CA ILE A 142 -16.68 17.69 2.04
C ILE A 142 -15.78 18.65 1.23
N ALA A 143 -15.14 19.63 1.89
CA ALA A 143 -14.22 20.54 1.22
C ALA A 143 -13.00 19.80 0.63
N ARG A 144 -12.37 18.91 1.41
CA ARG A 144 -11.24 18.08 0.95
C ARG A 144 -11.66 17.13 -0.17
N ALA A 145 -12.85 16.53 -0.08
CA ALA A 145 -13.39 15.64 -1.10
C ALA A 145 -13.55 16.33 -2.46
N ARG A 146 -13.99 17.58 -2.49
CA ARG A 146 -14.08 18.37 -3.74
C ARG A 146 -12.72 18.58 -4.38
N VAL A 147 -11.72 18.97 -3.57
CA VAL A 147 -10.33 19.13 -4.05
C VAL A 147 -9.77 17.80 -4.59
N ALA A 148 -10.02 16.69 -3.89
CA ALA A 148 -9.58 15.37 -4.35
C ALA A 148 -10.26 14.96 -5.66
N LEU A 149 -11.54 15.26 -5.85
CA LEU A 149 -12.26 15.01 -7.10
C LEU A 149 -11.76 15.89 -8.24
N GLU A 150 -11.39 17.13 -7.97
CA GLU A 150 -10.76 18.01 -8.98
C GLU A 150 -9.38 17.46 -9.41
N LYS A 151 -8.55 16.97 -8.46
CA LYS A 151 -7.26 16.33 -8.76
C LYS A 151 -7.37 15.12 -9.69
N VAL A 152 -8.48 14.38 -9.65
CA VAL A 152 -8.72 13.23 -10.53
C VAL A 152 -9.58 13.58 -11.76
N GLY A 153 -9.76 14.85 -12.07
CA GLY A 153 -10.48 15.32 -13.27
C GLY A 153 -12.01 15.26 -13.17
N LEU A 154 -12.58 15.10 -11.97
CA LEU A 154 -14.02 14.96 -11.74
C LEU A 154 -14.69 16.20 -11.13
N GLY A 155 -14.10 17.38 -11.27
CA GLY A 155 -14.65 18.64 -10.75
C GLY A 155 -16.06 18.97 -11.25
N GLN A 156 -16.46 18.46 -12.43
CA GLN A 156 -17.81 18.64 -12.99
C GLN A 156 -18.79 17.51 -12.58
N ARG A 157 -18.34 16.53 -11.80
CA ARG A 157 -19.11 15.34 -11.39
C ARG A 157 -19.43 15.27 -9.90
N LEU A 158 -19.19 16.32 -9.15
CA LEU A 158 -19.26 16.36 -7.68
C LEU A 158 -20.59 15.84 -7.10
N GLY A 159 -21.71 16.17 -7.75
CA GLY A 159 -23.05 15.76 -7.35
C GLY A 159 -23.56 14.46 -7.97
N HIS A 160 -22.82 13.85 -8.90
CA HIS A 160 -23.25 12.63 -9.57
C HIS A 160 -23.19 11.43 -8.62
N ARG A 161 -24.13 10.51 -8.81
CA ARG A 161 -24.17 9.22 -8.10
C ARG A 161 -23.50 8.13 -8.95
N PRO A 162 -23.09 7.00 -8.34
CA PRO A 162 -22.39 5.94 -9.07
C PRO A 162 -23.09 5.44 -10.33
N HIS A 163 -24.41 5.40 -10.38
CA HIS A 163 -25.15 4.96 -11.57
C HIS A 163 -25.13 5.97 -12.73
N GLU A 164 -24.71 7.21 -12.47
CA GLU A 164 -24.58 8.30 -13.46
C GLU A 164 -23.15 8.43 -13.97
N LEU A 165 -22.22 7.59 -13.48
CA LEU A 165 -20.80 7.62 -13.81
C LEU A 165 -20.39 6.41 -14.65
N SER A 166 -19.48 6.62 -15.60
CA SER A 166 -18.82 5.54 -16.34
C SER A 166 -17.94 4.68 -15.41
N GLY A 167 -17.46 3.52 -15.88
CA GLY A 167 -16.54 2.67 -15.14
C GLY A 167 -15.26 3.41 -14.73
N GLY A 168 -14.64 4.12 -15.66
CA GLY A 168 -13.45 4.92 -15.40
C GLY A 168 -13.69 6.06 -14.41
N GLU A 169 -14.84 6.78 -14.54
CA GLU A 169 -15.20 7.83 -13.57
C GLU A 169 -15.43 7.26 -12.17
N LYS A 170 -16.06 6.07 -12.04
CA LYS A 170 -16.21 5.39 -10.74
C LYS A 170 -14.85 5.04 -10.12
N GLN A 171 -13.90 4.58 -10.94
CA GLN A 171 -12.54 4.29 -10.45
C GLN A 171 -11.82 5.57 -10.04
N CYS A 172 -11.97 6.66 -10.78
CA CYS A 172 -11.45 7.97 -10.36
C CYS A 172 -12.04 8.43 -9.03
N VAL A 173 -13.35 8.21 -8.76
CA VAL A 173 -13.95 8.50 -7.44
C VAL A 173 -13.33 7.63 -6.36
N ALA A 174 -13.09 6.32 -6.62
CA ALA A 174 -12.44 5.43 -5.68
C ALA A 174 -10.99 5.85 -5.38
N ILE A 175 -10.25 6.30 -6.40
CA ILE A 175 -8.90 6.86 -6.24
C ILE A 175 -8.95 8.16 -5.43
N ALA A 176 -9.87 9.09 -5.76
CA ALA A 176 -10.04 10.33 -4.99
C ALA A 176 -10.33 10.05 -3.51
N ARG A 177 -11.17 9.05 -3.21
CA ARG A 177 -11.46 8.59 -1.84
C ARG A 177 -10.20 8.06 -1.16
N ALA A 178 -9.35 7.34 -1.88
CA ALA A 178 -8.13 6.78 -1.34
C ALA A 178 -7.07 7.85 -1.01
N ILE A 179 -7.04 8.95 -1.78
CA ILE A 179 -6.03 10.02 -1.61
C ILE A 179 -6.51 11.24 -0.82
N VAL A 180 -7.79 11.30 -0.43
CA VAL A 180 -8.39 12.49 0.23
C VAL A 180 -7.74 12.83 1.58
N GLY A 181 -7.11 11.85 2.23
CA GLY A 181 -6.36 11.99 3.48
C GLY A 181 -4.88 12.30 3.30
N ASP A 182 -4.40 12.47 2.06
CA ASP A 182 -2.97 12.58 1.72
C ASP A 182 -2.14 11.41 2.32
N PRO A 183 -2.49 10.14 2.01
CA PRO A 183 -1.86 8.98 2.61
C PRO A 183 -0.39 8.86 2.19
N THR A 184 0.42 8.28 3.08
CA THR A 184 1.85 8.00 2.80
C THR A 184 2.02 6.90 1.75
N LEU A 185 1.06 5.96 1.67
CA LEU A 185 1.07 4.80 0.78
C LEU A 185 -0.30 4.60 0.14
N LEU A 186 -0.35 4.46 -1.17
CA LEU A 186 -1.51 4.04 -1.94
C LEU A 186 -1.34 2.58 -2.37
N LEU A 187 -2.24 1.72 -1.93
CA LEU A 187 -2.32 0.31 -2.33
C LEU A 187 -3.45 0.14 -3.33
N ALA A 188 -3.16 -0.36 -4.52
CA ALA A 188 -4.14 -0.55 -5.57
C ALA A 188 -4.20 -2.04 -6.00
N ASP A 189 -5.36 -2.65 -5.82
CA ASP A 189 -5.62 -4.04 -6.23
C ASP A 189 -6.37 -4.06 -7.55
N GLU A 190 -5.69 -4.51 -8.62
CA GLU A 190 -6.23 -4.59 -10.00
C GLU A 190 -6.98 -3.31 -10.43
N PRO A 191 -6.37 -2.12 -10.34
CA PRO A 191 -7.08 -0.84 -10.45
C PRO A 191 -7.73 -0.60 -11.82
N THR A 192 -7.35 -1.39 -12.84
CA THR A 192 -7.87 -1.32 -14.21
C THR A 192 -8.65 -2.57 -14.61
N GLY A 193 -8.70 -3.60 -13.78
CA GLY A 193 -9.22 -4.93 -14.13
C GLY A 193 -10.72 -4.99 -14.45
N ALA A 194 -11.51 -3.98 -14.07
CA ALA A 194 -12.95 -3.89 -14.37
C ALA A 194 -13.26 -2.85 -15.47
N LEU A 195 -12.23 -2.33 -16.16
CA LEU A 195 -12.37 -1.22 -17.12
C LEU A 195 -12.11 -1.69 -18.56
N ASP A 196 -12.69 -0.98 -19.52
CA ASP A 196 -12.26 -1.07 -20.91
C ASP A 196 -10.85 -0.48 -21.09
N SER A 197 -10.21 -0.76 -22.21
CA SER A 197 -8.81 -0.39 -22.47
C SER A 197 -8.57 1.14 -22.43
N THR A 198 -9.52 1.94 -22.90
CA THR A 198 -9.41 3.41 -22.93
C THR A 198 -9.51 3.97 -21.50
N SER A 199 -10.52 3.53 -20.74
CA SER A 199 -10.70 3.92 -19.35
C SER A 199 -9.51 3.43 -18.47
N GLY A 200 -9.04 2.21 -18.74
CA GLY A 200 -7.87 1.64 -18.05
C GLY A 200 -6.60 2.47 -18.26
N ALA A 201 -6.34 2.87 -19.52
CA ALA A 201 -5.20 3.75 -19.84
C ALA A 201 -5.29 5.11 -19.12
N SER A 202 -6.49 5.70 -19.06
CA SER A 202 -6.70 6.97 -18.37
C SER A 202 -6.47 6.86 -16.86
N VAL A 203 -6.94 5.77 -16.25
CA VAL A 203 -6.71 5.49 -14.81
C VAL A 203 -5.24 5.25 -14.53
N LEU A 204 -4.54 4.52 -15.40
CA LEU A 204 -3.10 4.29 -15.25
C LEU A 204 -2.31 5.62 -15.35
N GLN A 205 -2.67 6.48 -16.31
CA GLN A 205 -2.06 7.81 -16.42
C GLN A 205 -2.29 8.64 -15.15
N LEU A 206 -3.50 8.62 -14.60
CA LEU A 206 -3.80 9.28 -13.32
C LEU A 206 -2.89 8.78 -12.17
N LEU A 207 -2.65 7.46 -12.07
CA LEU A 207 -1.73 6.90 -11.08
C LEU A 207 -0.29 7.36 -11.30
N HIS A 208 0.17 7.46 -12.56
CA HIS A 208 1.47 8.04 -12.90
C HIS A 208 1.57 9.51 -12.47
N ASP A 209 0.54 10.31 -12.73
CA ASP A 209 0.51 11.73 -12.35
C ASP A 209 0.54 11.91 -10.82
N LEU A 210 -0.18 11.06 -10.08
CA LEU A 210 -0.16 11.04 -8.62
C LEU A 210 1.23 10.65 -8.08
N ASN A 211 1.88 9.65 -8.69
CA ASN A 211 3.23 9.26 -8.30
C ASN A 211 4.24 10.36 -8.63
N ALA A 212 4.16 10.99 -9.80
CA ALA A 212 4.99 12.15 -10.15
C ALA A 212 4.80 13.32 -9.18
N GLY A 213 3.60 13.44 -8.58
CA GLY A 213 3.28 14.37 -7.49
C GLY A 213 3.81 13.95 -6.11
N GLY A 214 4.54 12.82 -6.01
CA GLY A 214 5.19 12.34 -4.78
C GLY A 214 4.43 11.25 -4.02
N THR A 215 3.28 10.78 -4.51
CA THR A 215 2.54 9.68 -3.87
C THR A 215 3.30 8.36 -4.06
N THR A 216 3.53 7.62 -2.97
CA THR A 216 4.08 6.26 -3.03
C THR A 216 2.98 5.29 -3.40
N ILE A 217 3.17 4.46 -4.43
CA ILE A 217 2.12 3.60 -4.95
C ILE A 217 2.61 2.15 -5.09
N VAL A 218 1.83 1.20 -4.59
CA VAL A 218 2.00 -0.23 -4.86
C VAL A 218 0.75 -0.73 -5.58
N VAL A 219 0.92 -1.24 -6.79
CA VAL A 219 -0.16 -1.84 -7.59
C VAL A 219 0.00 -3.35 -7.60
N ILE A 220 -1.03 -4.05 -7.23
CA ILE A 220 -1.14 -5.49 -7.44
C ILE A 220 -1.86 -5.72 -8.76
N THR A 221 -1.26 -6.51 -9.64
CA THR A 221 -1.89 -6.83 -10.92
C THR A 221 -1.39 -8.15 -11.51
N HIS A 222 -2.21 -8.77 -12.33
CA HIS A 222 -1.82 -9.85 -13.22
C HIS A 222 -1.61 -9.37 -14.66
N ASP A 223 -1.88 -8.10 -14.96
CA ASP A 223 -1.62 -7.47 -16.25
C ASP A 223 -0.12 -7.17 -16.40
N LEU A 224 0.54 -7.98 -17.24
CA LEU A 224 1.97 -7.83 -17.52
C LEU A 224 2.30 -6.56 -18.32
N GLY A 225 1.33 -6.05 -19.11
CA GLY A 225 1.49 -4.80 -19.85
C GLY A 225 1.54 -3.60 -18.91
N LEU A 226 0.60 -3.53 -17.96
CA LEU A 226 0.60 -2.53 -16.89
C LEU A 226 1.90 -2.64 -16.08
N ALA A 227 2.25 -3.84 -15.63
CA ALA A 227 3.44 -4.05 -14.83
C ALA A 227 4.74 -3.65 -15.56
N ALA A 228 4.80 -3.88 -16.90
CA ALA A 228 5.95 -3.51 -17.70
C ALA A 228 6.12 -1.99 -17.85
N SER A 229 5.06 -1.22 -17.69
CA SER A 229 5.10 0.25 -17.74
C SER A 229 5.58 0.89 -16.43
N LEU A 230 5.68 0.12 -15.33
CA LEU A 230 6.09 0.64 -14.02
C LEU A 230 7.60 0.50 -13.78
N PRO A 231 8.20 1.44 -13.03
CA PRO A 231 9.65 1.51 -12.81
C PRO A 231 10.20 0.28 -12.08
N ARG A 232 9.43 -0.32 -11.16
CA ARG A 232 9.86 -1.45 -10.34
C ARG A 232 8.81 -2.55 -10.31
N ARG A 233 9.27 -3.80 -10.43
CA ARG A 233 8.41 -4.99 -10.39
C ARG A 233 8.89 -5.95 -9.32
N VAL A 234 7.95 -6.53 -8.61
CA VAL A 234 8.13 -7.56 -7.59
C VAL A 234 7.25 -8.74 -7.96
N HIS A 235 7.83 -9.91 -8.03
CA HIS A 235 7.11 -11.13 -8.39
C HIS A 235 6.69 -11.91 -7.15
N VAL A 236 5.45 -12.37 -7.14
CA VAL A 236 4.92 -13.26 -6.10
C VAL A 236 4.52 -14.57 -6.76
N ARG A 237 5.11 -15.67 -6.28
CA ARG A 237 4.77 -17.01 -6.74
C ARG A 237 4.75 -17.97 -5.55
N ASP A 238 3.62 -18.67 -5.38
CA ASP A 238 3.43 -19.65 -4.33
C ASP A 238 3.76 -19.10 -2.91
N GLY A 239 3.37 -17.84 -2.66
CA GLY A 239 3.62 -17.14 -1.40
C GLY A 239 5.03 -16.55 -1.26
N VAL A 240 5.94 -16.85 -2.17
CA VAL A 240 7.33 -16.35 -2.13
C VAL A 240 7.48 -15.08 -2.98
N VAL A 241 8.19 -14.10 -2.43
CA VAL A 241 8.48 -12.81 -3.06
C VAL A 241 9.87 -12.83 -3.69
N SER A 242 9.98 -12.33 -4.93
CA SER A 242 11.25 -12.12 -5.64
C SER A 242 11.24 -10.80 -6.39
N SER A 243 12.34 -10.07 -6.41
CA SER A 243 12.54 -8.78 -7.08
C SER A 243 13.52 -8.90 -8.24
#